data_6318283f376f44e641fc19d1fc16ad02
#
_entry.id   6318283f376f44e641fc19d1fc16ad02
#
_cell.length_a   1.000
_cell.length_b   1.000
_cell.length_c   1.000
_cell.angle_alpha   90.00
_cell.angle_beta   90.00
_cell.angle_gamma   90.00
#
_symmetry.space_group_name_H-M   'P 1'
#
loop_
_entity.id
_entity.type
_entity.pdbx_description
1 polymer ?
#
loop_
_entity_poly.entity_id
_entity_poly.type
_entity_poly.pdbx_seq_one_letter_code
_entity_poly.pdbx_strand_id
1 'polypeptide(L)'
;MIFHAWLGMSWPSPNLMWRGNNPRLLRVTSDEIWVPPIAHYNSAGGSRSPNGIPKTDCFLSKYGYTGCVADLKYVSNCVTDYRNWPFDRHNCTIVLASWTYKEEEIKYLAIDHKQNFPAIGMFDFTPNAQWKMLSFQYTQREDGIAEGYTFPTIIYTVVIERNSASMGTAIFAPVILLVILTLTVLWLDPISVERSVVSVLNLICNLICVMNLNEQVPFNGSTTPSILVFHQGSIVIASVALLLTMLLRQMKKTSVSPPDWLTLAIASILASRAGQLIVLTTLDPKAVATVRAGEDNIGLATSNDSSIKIETGNKVWRHLAVLLDRLAFATVLLTYLIMITVLIPRNDVFEVPDVPSLYFMP
;
A
#
# COMPACT_ATOMS: atom_id res chain seq x y z
N MET A 1 -2.82 15.47 6.70
CA MET A 1 -1.56 15.70 7.47
C MET A 1 -1.80 16.75 8.54
N ILE A 2 -1.24 16.54 9.72
CA ILE A 2 -1.22 17.55 10.78
C ILE A 2 0.25 17.94 11.00
N PHE A 3 0.53 19.24 10.90
CA PHE A 3 1.86 19.77 11.04
C PHE A 3 1.83 20.98 12.00
N HIS A 4 2.70 20.99 13.01
CA HIS A 4 2.88 22.10 13.93
C HIS A 4 4.14 22.85 13.55
N ALA A 5 4.00 24.15 13.36
CA ALA A 5 5.14 25.02 13.04
C ALA A 5 4.91 26.44 13.52
N TRP A 6 6.00 27.12 13.79
CA TRP A 6 6.02 28.53 14.08
C TRP A 6 6.11 29.33 12.76
N LEU A 7 5.17 30.24 12.54
CA LEU A 7 5.22 31.18 11.43
C LEU A 7 5.77 32.52 11.91
N GLY A 8 6.98 32.82 11.51
CA GLY A 8 7.58 34.14 11.72
C GLY A 8 7.22 35.07 10.58
N MET A 9 6.71 36.23 10.90
CA MET A 9 6.35 37.30 9.94
C MET A 9 7.03 38.58 10.34
N SER A 10 7.46 39.39 9.35
CA SER A 10 7.99 40.71 9.60
C SER A 10 7.63 41.65 8.46
N TRP A 11 7.22 42.86 8.78
CA TRP A 11 6.84 43.87 7.80
C TRP A 11 7.19 45.27 8.27
N PRO A 12 7.39 46.24 7.33
CA PRO A 12 7.62 47.63 7.66
C PRO A 12 6.32 48.29 8.15
N SER A 13 6.41 49.08 9.24
CA SER A 13 5.33 49.85 9.83
C SER A 13 5.83 51.26 10.11
N PRO A 14 6.06 52.10 9.07
CA PRO A 14 6.72 53.38 9.21
C PRO A 14 5.92 54.39 10.09
N ASN A 15 4.62 54.23 10.15
CA ASN A 15 3.75 55.11 10.97
C ASN A 15 3.86 54.83 12.47
N LEU A 16 4.52 53.72 12.85
CA LEU A 16 4.71 53.32 14.24
C LEU A 16 6.15 53.55 14.74
N MET A 17 6.87 54.47 14.09
CA MET A 17 8.20 54.91 14.54
C MET A 17 8.10 55.85 15.72
N TRP A 18 9.04 55.74 16.66
CA TRP A 18 9.17 56.72 17.75
C TRP A 18 10.59 57.23 17.94
N ARG A 19 10.69 58.43 18.50
CA ARG A 19 11.97 59.07 18.82
C ARG A 19 12.32 58.76 20.27
N GLY A 20 13.57 58.42 20.50
CA GLY A 20 14.05 58.09 21.84
C GLY A 20 14.88 56.78 21.85
N ASN A 21 15.63 56.57 22.89
CA ASN A 21 16.51 55.39 22.99
C ASN A 21 15.93 54.24 23.84
N ASN A 22 14.88 54.47 24.61
CA ASN A 22 14.23 53.46 25.44
C ASN A 22 12.70 53.56 25.30
N PRO A 23 12.00 52.40 25.11
CA PRO A 23 12.55 51.10 24.76
C PRO A 23 12.99 51.00 23.30
N ARG A 24 13.91 50.11 22.96
CA ARG A 24 14.27 49.83 21.56
C ARG A 24 13.24 48.96 20.86
N LEU A 25 12.59 48.09 21.66
CA LEU A 25 11.54 47.15 21.24
C LEU A 25 10.37 47.28 22.19
N LEU A 26 9.18 47.43 21.62
CA LEU A 26 7.90 47.41 22.34
C LEU A 26 7.21 46.06 22.05
N ARG A 27 6.66 45.42 23.06
CA ARG A 27 5.81 44.24 22.90
C ARG A 27 4.37 44.65 22.82
N VAL A 28 3.67 44.15 21.82
CA VAL A 28 2.25 44.44 21.54
C VAL A 28 1.55 43.14 21.17
N THR A 29 0.26 43.07 21.34
CA THR A 29 -0.51 41.90 20.89
C THR A 29 -0.98 42.09 19.44
N SER A 30 -1.17 40.99 18.73
CA SER A 30 -1.61 41.03 17.31
C SER A 30 -2.97 41.72 17.12
N ASP A 31 -3.78 41.90 18.18
CA ASP A 31 -5.08 42.55 18.14
C ASP A 31 -4.95 44.10 18.17
N GLU A 32 -3.82 44.62 18.63
CA GLU A 32 -3.57 46.04 18.80
C GLU A 32 -2.95 46.69 17.56
N ILE A 33 -2.48 45.88 16.63
CA ILE A 33 -1.79 46.34 15.43
C ILE A 33 -2.38 45.71 14.18
N TRP A 34 -2.15 46.32 13.03
CA TRP A 34 -2.44 45.67 11.77
C TRP A 34 -1.45 44.51 11.54
N VAL A 35 -1.96 43.34 11.18
CA VAL A 35 -1.20 42.13 10.85
C VAL A 35 -1.58 41.69 9.44
N PRO A 36 -0.61 41.35 8.57
CA PRO A 36 -0.88 40.82 7.24
C PRO A 36 -1.78 39.60 7.31
N PRO A 37 -2.92 39.54 6.59
CA PRO A 37 -3.81 38.39 6.61
C PRO A 37 -3.19 37.25 5.80
N ILE A 38 -2.94 36.13 6.45
CA ILE A 38 -2.43 34.90 5.83
C ILE A 38 -3.43 33.79 6.06
N ALA A 39 -4.05 33.32 4.98
CA ALA A 39 -5.01 32.24 5.03
C ALA A 39 -4.36 30.92 4.59
N HIS A 40 -4.73 29.83 5.26
CA HIS A 40 -4.36 28.47 4.85
C HIS A 40 -5.43 27.91 3.90
N TYR A 41 -5.19 28.03 2.59
CA TYR A 41 -6.19 27.76 1.55
C TYR A 41 -6.62 26.29 1.48
N ASN A 42 -5.71 25.36 1.57
CA ASN A 42 -6.02 23.93 1.52
C ASN A 42 -6.19 23.31 2.92
N SER A 43 -6.71 24.09 3.86
CA SER A 43 -6.97 23.64 5.23
C SER A 43 -8.12 22.64 5.28
N ALA A 44 -7.89 21.50 5.93
CA ALA A 44 -8.92 20.50 6.25
C ALA A 44 -9.58 20.76 7.63
N GLY A 45 -9.03 21.64 8.45
CA GLY A 45 -9.48 21.87 9.83
C GLY A 45 -10.31 23.14 10.06
N GLY A 46 -10.48 23.97 9.03
CA GLY A 46 -11.09 25.31 9.16
C GLY A 46 -10.22 26.26 10.00
N SER A 47 -10.04 27.48 9.54
CA SER A 47 -9.39 28.53 10.34
C SER A 47 -10.41 29.16 11.28
N ARG A 48 -10.09 29.22 12.56
CA ARG A 48 -10.94 29.89 13.57
C ARG A 48 -10.62 31.37 13.73
N SER A 49 -9.52 31.84 13.16
CA SER A 49 -9.11 33.24 13.24
C SER A 49 -9.49 34.02 11.97
N PRO A 50 -10.07 35.22 12.07
CA PRO A 50 -10.43 36.02 10.92
C PRO A 50 -9.26 36.34 9.98
N ASN A 51 -8.06 36.51 10.54
CA ASN A 51 -6.83 36.78 9.79
C ASN A 51 -5.98 35.55 9.52
N GLY A 52 -6.50 34.34 9.78
CA GLY A 52 -5.75 33.09 9.63
C GLY A 52 -4.70 32.83 10.71
N ILE A 53 -4.42 33.81 11.59
CA ILE A 53 -3.38 33.74 12.62
C ILE A 53 -4.04 33.83 13.99
N PRO A 54 -3.69 32.96 14.97
CA PRO A 54 -4.16 33.07 16.34
C PRO A 54 -3.61 34.35 16.99
N LYS A 55 -4.25 34.77 18.08
CA LYS A 55 -3.72 35.84 18.90
C LYS A 55 -2.31 35.49 19.37
N THR A 56 -1.35 36.38 19.06
CA THR A 56 0.07 36.16 19.34
C THR A 56 0.73 37.46 19.77
N ASP A 57 1.88 37.33 20.42
CA ASP A 57 2.72 38.43 20.81
C ASP A 57 3.58 38.87 19.62
N CYS A 58 3.62 40.20 19.42
CA CYS A 58 4.39 40.85 18.38
C CYS A 58 5.40 41.80 19.01
N PHE A 59 6.43 42.12 18.28
CA PHE A 59 7.37 43.16 18.64
C PHE A 59 7.35 44.27 17.63
N LEU A 60 7.43 45.46 18.13
CA LEU A 60 7.55 46.70 17.34
C LEU A 60 8.90 47.32 17.61
N SER A 61 9.69 47.52 16.55
CA SER A 61 10.96 48.21 16.62
C SER A 61 10.81 49.70 16.47
N LYS A 62 11.62 50.48 17.21
CA LYS A 62 11.65 51.96 17.06
C LYS A 62 11.92 52.42 15.64
N TYR A 63 12.50 51.58 14.79
CA TYR A 63 12.79 51.85 13.38
C TYR A 63 11.60 51.59 12.46
N GLY A 64 10.42 51.26 13.01
CA GLY A 64 9.21 50.99 12.24
C GLY A 64 9.19 49.61 11.57
N TYR A 65 9.77 48.62 12.19
CA TYR A 65 9.59 47.22 11.80
C TYR A 65 8.77 46.49 12.84
N THR A 66 7.75 45.81 12.38
CA THR A 66 6.91 44.94 13.19
C THR A 66 7.22 43.47 12.86
N GLY A 67 7.25 42.62 13.88
CA GLY A 67 7.43 41.19 13.70
C GLY A 67 6.55 40.42 14.67
N CYS A 68 5.95 39.36 14.19
CA CYS A 68 5.12 38.44 14.98
C CYS A 68 5.58 37.00 14.72
N VAL A 69 5.47 36.16 15.76
CA VAL A 69 5.72 34.74 15.64
C VAL A 69 4.51 34.01 16.16
N ALA A 70 3.80 33.32 15.29
CA ALA A 70 2.59 32.59 15.61
C ALA A 70 2.83 31.08 15.62
N ASP A 71 2.38 30.40 16.67
CA ASP A 71 2.31 28.95 16.71
C ASP A 71 1.05 28.49 15.97
N LEU A 72 1.26 27.73 14.90
CA LEU A 72 0.21 27.30 13.99
C LEU A 72 0.15 25.79 13.87
N LYS A 73 -1.07 25.28 13.96
CA LYS A 73 -1.40 23.91 13.62
C LYS A 73 -1.98 23.87 12.21
N TYR A 74 -1.18 23.41 11.28
CA TYR A 74 -1.61 23.21 9.90
C TYR A 74 -2.26 21.82 9.76
N VAL A 75 -3.52 21.81 9.32
CA VAL A 75 -4.25 20.60 8.97
C VAL A 75 -4.53 20.65 7.48
N SER A 76 -3.70 19.96 6.69
CA SER A 76 -3.80 19.98 5.22
C SER A 76 -4.27 18.65 4.67
N ASN A 77 -5.06 18.73 3.59
CA ASN A 77 -5.35 17.55 2.78
C ASN A 77 -4.12 17.21 1.93
N CYS A 78 -3.77 15.93 1.91
CA CYS A 78 -2.72 15.40 1.06
C CYS A 78 -3.32 14.50 0.01
N VAL A 79 -2.78 14.53 -1.20
CA VAL A 79 -3.04 13.47 -2.17
C VAL A 79 -2.21 12.28 -1.75
N THR A 80 -2.88 11.20 -1.39
CA THR A 80 -2.24 10.00 -0.85
C THR A 80 -2.34 8.86 -1.84
N ASP A 81 -1.23 8.18 -2.08
CA ASP A 81 -1.17 6.93 -2.83
C ASP A 81 -0.71 5.81 -1.90
N TYR A 82 -1.60 4.84 -1.67
CA TYR A 82 -1.36 3.71 -0.78
C TYR A 82 -0.99 2.42 -1.51
N ARG A 83 -0.72 2.46 -2.83
CA ARG A 83 -0.35 1.24 -3.59
C ARG A 83 0.77 0.45 -2.94
N ASN A 84 1.81 1.16 -2.51
CA ASN A 84 3.01 0.57 -1.92
C ASN A 84 2.96 0.49 -0.39
N TRP A 85 1.78 0.68 0.22
CA TRP A 85 1.64 0.54 1.67
C TRP A 85 2.20 -0.80 2.16
N PRO A 86 2.98 -0.88 3.26
CA PRO A 86 3.33 0.18 4.23
C PRO A 86 4.58 1.00 3.90
N PHE A 87 5.13 0.92 2.70
CA PHE A 87 6.31 1.68 2.22
C PHE A 87 5.90 2.91 1.42
N ASP A 88 4.79 3.52 1.81
CA ASP A 88 4.19 4.65 1.12
C ASP A 88 4.92 5.95 1.40
N ARG A 89 5.01 6.80 0.35
CA ARG A 89 5.49 8.16 0.39
C ARG A 89 4.37 9.09 0.00
N HIS A 90 4.28 10.23 0.68
CA HIS A 90 3.26 11.22 0.41
C HIS A 90 3.87 12.58 0.20
N ASN A 91 3.31 13.30 -0.77
CA ASN A 91 3.63 14.69 -1.02
C ASN A 91 2.45 15.55 -0.54
N CYS A 92 2.70 16.34 0.49
CA CYS A 92 1.70 17.19 1.10
C CYS A 92 2.07 18.64 0.89
N THR A 93 1.08 19.47 0.58
CA THR A 93 1.28 20.91 0.38
C THR A 93 0.54 21.69 1.45
N ILE A 94 1.14 22.80 1.87
CA ILE A 94 0.52 23.83 2.70
C ILE A 94 0.52 25.11 1.87
N VAL A 95 -0.66 25.58 1.49
CA VAL A 95 -0.82 26.77 0.66
C VAL A 95 -1.22 27.95 1.55
N LEU A 96 -0.32 28.92 1.68
CA LEU A 96 -0.55 30.14 2.42
C LEU A 96 -0.70 31.29 1.42
N ALA A 97 -1.83 31.99 1.49
CA ALA A 97 -2.10 33.11 0.59
C ALA A 97 -2.92 34.20 1.27
N SER A 98 -2.91 35.39 0.69
CA SER A 98 -3.83 36.43 1.08
C SER A 98 -5.23 36.14 0.52
N TRP A 99 -6.24 36.38 1.34
CA TRP A 99 -7.64 36.31 0.90
C TRP A 99 -8.20 37.63 0.42
N THR A 100 -7.69 38.75 0.94
CA THR A 100 -8.29 40.09 0.76
C THR A 100 -7.41 41.06 -0.02
N TYR A 101 -6.09 40.87 0.04
CA TYR A 101 -5.15 41.81 -0.59
C TYR A 101 -4.52 41.17 -1.84
N LYS A 102 -4.45 41.98 -2.89
CA LYS A 102 -3.78 41.62 -4.14
C LYS A 102 -2.25 41.70 -3.99
N GLU A 103 -1.53 41.14 -4.91
CA GLU A 103 -0.06 41.17 -4.95
C GLU A 103 0.50 42.61 -5.09
N GLU A 104 -0.26 43.52 -5.75
CA GLU A 104 0.09 44.92 -5.89
C GLU A 104 0.06 45.66 -4.53
N GLU A 105 -0.76 45.17 -3.60
CA GLU A 105 -0.95 45.79 -2.27
C GLU A 105 -0.03 45.14 -1.22
N ILE A 106 0.15 43.81 -1.27
CA ILE A 106 0.99 43.06 -0.35
C ILE A 106 1.78 42.00 -1.12
N LYS A 107 3.09 41.98 -0.93
CA LYS A 107 3.97 40.94 -1.45
C LYS A 107 4.50 40.09 -0.31
N TYR A 108 4.30 38.75 -0.38
CA TYR A 108 4.94 37.85 0.55
C TYR A 108 6.32 37.46 0.02
N LEU A 109 7.32 37.63 0.86
CA LEU A 109 8.69 37.25 0.56
C LEU A 109 9.15 36.22 1.58
N ALA A 110 9.46 35.03 1.15
CA ALA A 110 10.18 34.09 1.98
C ALA A 110 11.65 34.54 2.06
N ILE A 111 12.03 35.01 3.25
CA ILE A 111 13.35 35.59 3.47
C ILE A 111 14.32 34.43 3.74
N ASP A 112 15.14 34.14 2.75
CA ASP A 112 16.30 33.24 2.90
C ASP A 112 17.55 34.09 3.13
N HIS A 113 17.78 34.43 4.38
CA HIS A 113 19.06 35.06 4.76
C HIS A 113 20.15 33.99 4.75
N LYS A 114 20.87 33.88 3.65
CA LYS A 114 21.95 32.89 3.37
C LYS A 114 22.99 32.67 4.49
N GLN A 115 22.97 33.43 5.55
CA GLN A 115 23.98 33.35 6.62
C GLN A 115 23.44 33.11 8.03
N ASN A 116 22.21 33.49 8.41
CA ASN A 116 21.79 33.37 9.82
C ASN A 116 20.35 32.85 10.05
N PHE A 117 19.42 33.01 9.12
CA PHE A 117 18.03 32.52 9.29
C PHE A 117 17.51 31.97 7.96
N PRO A 118 17.47 30.64 7.79
CA PRO A 118 16.83 30.05 6.62
C PRO A 118 15.33 30.32 6.63
N ALA A 119 14.72 30.47 5.45
CA ALA A 119 13.27 30.63 5.31
C ALA A 119 12.48 29.48 5.93
N ILE A 120 13.09 28.32 6.06
CA ILE A 120 12.60 27.16 6.79
C ILE A 120 13.64 26.79 7.84
N GLY A 121 13.35 27.04 9.12
CA GLY A 121 14.19 26.67 10.25
C GLY A 121 13.74 25.33 10.85
N MET A 122 14.65 24.40 10.99
CA MET A 122 14.41 23.09 11.60
C MET A 122 15.03 22.99 13.01
N PHE A 123 15.12 24.08 13.72
CA PHE A 123 15.89 24.18 14.97
C PHE A 123 15.36 23.25 16.07
N ASP A 124 14.03 23.10 16.17
CA ASP A 124 13.36 22.30 17.20
C ASP A 124 12.57 21.15 16.57
N PHE A 125 13.01 20.65 15.41
CA PHE A 125 12.31 19.54 14.75
C PHE A 125 12.41 18.26 15.58
N THR A 126 11.26 17.81 16.08
CA THR A 126 11.13 16.52 16.78
C THR A 126 10.73 15.44 15.77
N PRO A 127 11.58 14.41 15.53
CA PRO A 127 11.26 13.34 14.62
C PRO A 127 9.99 12.59 15.06
N ASN A 128 9.10 12.34 14.11
CA ASN A 128 7.92 11.51 14.36
C ASN A 128 8.29 10.03 14.28
N ALA A 129 7.75 9.21 15.20
CA ALA A 129 8.04 7.77 15.22
C ALA A 129 7.45 7.03 13.99
N GLN A 130 6.32 7.52 13.45
CA GLN A 130 5.63 6.88 12.33
C GLN A 130 6.04 7.42 10.95
N TRP A 131 6.48 8.69 10.89
CA TRP A 131 6.76 9.38 9.63
C TRP A 131 8.15 10.03 9.65
N LYS A 132 8.92 9.77 8.61
CA LYS A 132 10.18 10.43 8.34
C LYS A 132 9.95 11.53 7.33
N MET A 133 10.35 12.75 7.63
CA MET A 133 10.36 13.85 6.68
C MET A 133 11.59 13.72 5.78
N LEU A 134 11.38 13.66 4.47
CA LEU A 134 12.45 13.53 3.47
C LEU A 134 12.88 14.89 2.96
N SER A 135 11.93 15.76 2.66
CA SER A 135 12.20 17.12 2.20
C SER A 135 11.12 18.08 2.66
N PHE A 136 11.52 19.34 2.85
CA PHE A 136 10.64 20.46 3.09
C PHE A 136 11.14 21.62 2.24
N GLN A 137 10.32 22.05 1.29
CA GLN A 137 10.66 23.10 0.33
C GLN A 137 9.55 24.14 0.27
N TYR A 138 9.84 25.32 -0.22
CA TYR A 138 8.84 26.32 -0.49
C TYR A 138 8.99 26.87 -1.92
N THR A 139 7.86 27.27 -2.49
CA THR A 139 7.79 27.93 -3.79
C THR A 139 6.89 29.14 -3.65
N GLN A 140 7.36 30.29 -4.11
CA GLN A 140 6.56 31.48 -4.25
C GLN A 140 5.90 31.45 -5.62
N ARG A 141 4.59 31.71 -5.66
CA ARG A 141 3.83 31.75 -6.90
C ARG A 141 3.28 33.15 -7.09
N GLU A 142 3.54 33.71 -8.25
CA GLU A 142 3.03 35.01 -8.68
C GLU A 142 1.86 34.86 -9.69
N ASP A 143 1.45 33.64 -9.98
CA ASP A 143 0.45 33.34 -11.00
C ASP A 143 -0.96 33.62 -10.48
N GLY A 144 -1.68 34.48 -11.19
CA GLY A 144 -3.05 34.85 -10.89
C GLY A 144 -4.02 33.69 -11.02
N ILE A 145 -4.96 33.62 -10.11
CA ILE A 145 -5.91 32.52 -10.01
C ILE A 145 -7.31 32.91 -10.50
N ALA A 146 -7.64 34.18 -10.64
CA ALA A 146 -8.96 34.60 -11.09
C ALA A 146 -8.88 35.87 -11.93
N GLU A 147 -9.40 35.83 -13.14
CA GLU A 147 -9.78 36.98 -13.98
C GLU A 147 -8.87 38.23 -13.92
N GLY A 148 -7.53 38.00 -14.00
CA GLY A 148 -6.56 39.11 -14.03
C GLY A 148 -6.11 39.61 -12.66
N TYR A 149 -6.48 38.97 -11.56
CA TYR A 149 -5.99 39.33 -10.22
C TYR A 149 -4.96 38.30 -9.73
N THR A 150 -3.81 38.80 -9.29
CA THR A 150 -2.76 37.98 -8.65
C THR A 150 -2.84 38.18 -7.14
N PHE A 151 -2.78 37.03 -6.42
CA PHE A 151 -2.72 37.02 -4.96
C PHE A 151 -1.38 36.47 -4.50
N PRO A 152 -0.73 37.09 -3.50
CA PRO A 152 0.55 36.62 -3.01
C PRO A 152 0.36 35.23 -2.37
N THR A 153 1.07 34.23 -2.91
CA THR A 153 0.93 32.83 -2.49
C THR A 153 2.29 32.21 -2.22
N ILE A 154 2.41 31.54 -1.09
CA ILE A 154 3.56 30.72 -0.73
C ILE A 154 3.07 29.28 -0.56
N ILE A 155 3.70 28.36 -1.26
CA ILE A 155 3.40 26.92 -1.21
C ILE A 155 4.56 26.22 -0.53
N TYR A 156 4.29 25.61 0.61
CA TYR A 156 5.24 24.72 1.26
C TYR A 156 4.93 23.27 0.86
N THR A 157 5.94 22.58 0.38
CA THR A 157 5.85 21.16 -0.04
C THR A 157 6.63 20.31 0.94
N VAL A 158 5.94 19.33 1.52
CA VAL A 158 6.50 18.41 2.51
C VAL A 158 6.40 16.99 1.97
N VAL A 159 7.55 16.35 1.76
CA VAL A 159 7.60 14.94 1.38
C VAL A 159 7.87 14.10 2.62
N ILE A 160 6.97 13.19 2.90
CA ILE A 160 7.04 12.28 4.04
C ILE A 160 7.04 10.83 3.60
N GLU A 161 7.79 10.00 4.30
CA GLU A 161 7.87 8.55 4.12
C GLU A 161 7.45 7.86 5.41
N ARG A 162 6.67 6.79 5.30
CA ARG A 162 6.28 6.02 6.47
C ARG A 162 7.48 5.23 7.02
N ASN A 163 7.65 5.25 8.34
CA ASN A 163 8.61 4.39 9.01
C ASN A 163 8.02 2.97 9.16
N SER A 164 8.29 2.14 8.16
CA SER A 164 7.64 0.83 7.98
C SER A 164 8.44 -0.35 8.53
N ALA A 165 9.59 -0.12 9.17
CA ALA A 165 10.50 -1.22 9.54
C ALA A 165 9.84 -2.30 10.42
N SER A 166 9.15 -1.91 11.49
CA SER A 166 8.45 -2.86 12.37
C SER A 166 7.14 -3.36 11.75
N MET A 167 6.39 -2.47 11.11
CA MET A 167 5.11 -2.81 10.48
C MET A 167 5.33 -3.74 9.27
N GLY A 168 6.38 -3.51 8.47
CA GLY A 168 6.75 -4.37 7.37
C GLY A 168 6.99 -5.81 7.81
N THR A 169 7.80 -6.03 8.85
CA THR A 169 8.05 -7.37 9.37
C THR A 169 6.79 -8.06 9.89
N ALA A 170 5.92 -7.33 10.59
CA ALA A 170 4.66 -7.86 11.11
C ALA A 170 3.68 -8.28 10.01
N ILE A 171 3.76 -7.65 8.83
CA ILE A 171 2.89 -7.97 7.69
C ILE A 171 3.49 -9.09 6.82
N PHE A 172 4.78 -9.02 6.50
CA PHE A 172 5.39 -9.98 5.59
C PHE A 172 5.63 -11.35 6.21
N ALA A 173 5.86 -11.45 7.52
CA ALA A 173 6.04 -12.73 8.19
C ALA A 173 4.79 -13.64 8.06
N PRO A 174 3.57 -13.19 8.35
CA PRO A 174 2.36 -13.99 8.10
C PRO A 174 2.17 -14.35 6.63
N VAL A 175 2.48 -13.44 5.70
CA VAL A 175 2.39 -13.70 4.24
C VAL A 175 3.23 -14.90 3.86
N ILE A 176 4.50 -14.90 4.25
CA ILE A 176 5.43 -15.99 3.95
C ILE A 176 4.92 -17.32 4.55
N LEU A 177 4.48 -17.29 5.81
CA LEU A 177 3.94 -18.47 6.49
C LEU A 177 2.70 -19.03 5.77
N LEU A 178 1.77 -18.18 5.36
CA LEU A 178 0.55 -18.59 4.66
C LEU A 178 0.84 -19.18 3.27
N VAL A 179 1.82 -18.63 2.55
CA VAL A 179 2.28 -19.20 1.27
C VAL A 179 2.85 -20.62 1.49
N ILE A 180 3.76 -20.77 2.46
CA ILE A 180 4.34 -22.07 2.80
C ILE A 180 3.25 -23.06 3.20
N LEU A 181 2.29 -22.62 4.04
CA LEU A 181 1.19 -23.46 4.49
C LEU A 181 0.30 -23.93 3.33
N THR A 182 -0.02 -23.04 2.39
CA THR A 182 -0.81 -23.37 1.20
C THR A 182 -0.08 -24.38 0.30
N LEU A 183 1.22 -24.20 0.08
CA LEU A 183 2.03 -25.14 -0.69
C LEU A 183 2.15 -26.50 0.02
N THR A 184 2.26 -26.50 1.35
CA THR A 184 2.28 -27.74 2.16
C THR A 184 0.97 -28.51 2.03
N VAL A 185 -0.19 -27.83 2.04
CA VAL A 185 -1.49 -28.46 1.80
C VAL A 185 -1.51 -29.24 0.49
N LEU A 186 -1.00 -28.64 -0.59
CA LEU A 186 -0.96 -29.26 -1.91
C LEU A 186 0.13 -30.33 -2.06
N TRP A 187 1.09 -30.38 -1.13
CA TRP A 187 2.12 -31.40 -1.11
C TRP A 187 1.66 -32.70 -0.40
N LEU A 188 0.76 -32.59 0.59
CA LEU A 188 0.25 -33.73 1.36
C LEU A 188 -0.68 -34.62 0.54
N ASP A 189 -0.77 -35.92 0.90
CA ASP A 189 -1.68 -36.87 0.24
C ASP A 189 -3.15 -36.44 0.42
N PRO A 190 -3.94 -36.33 -0.66
CA PRO A 190 -5.37 -35.96 -0.61
C PRO A 190 -6.25 -36.85 0.29
N ILE A 191 -5.85 -38.10 0.57
CA ILE A 191 -6.60 -39.01 1.45
C ILE A 191 -6.37 -38.72 2.93
N SER A 192 -5.23 -38.11 3.25
CA SER A 192 -4.84 -37.86 4.64
C SER A 192 -5.83 -36.91 5.34
N VAL A 193 -6.08 -37.18 6.60
CA VAL A 193 -6.91 -36.30 7.44
C VAL A 193 -6.18 -35.01 7.71
N GLU A 194 -4.86 -35.08 7.87
CA GLU A 194 -3.96 -33.97 8.12
C GLU A 194 -4.10 -32.89 7.04
N ARG A 195 -4.12 -33.29 5.75
CA ARG A 195 -4.31 -32.34 4.65
C ARG A 195 -5.62 -31.56 4.78
N SER A 196 -6.73 -32.23 5.11
CA SER A 196 -8.04 -31.58 5.26
C SER A 196 -8.02 -30.59 6.43
N VAL A 197 -7.43 -30.98 7.57
CA VAL A 197 -7.34 -30.11 8.75
C VAL A 197 -6.47 -28.90 8.46
N VAL A 198 -5.27 -29.10 7.89
CA VAL A 198 -4.35 -28.00 7.55
C VAL A 198 -4.95 -27.07 6.51
N SER A 199 -5.73 -27.59 5.54
CA SER A 199 -6.39 -26.77 4.53
C SER A 199 -7.45 -25.86 5.13
N VAL A 200 -8.28 -26.36 6.06
CA VAL A 200 -9.27 -25.54 6.77
C VAL A 200 -8.57 -24.51 7.66
N LEU A 201 -7.54 -24.91 8.40
CA LEU A 201 -6.76 -24.02 9.23
C LEU A 201 -6.12 -22.89 8.40
N ASN A 202 -5.54 -23.23 7.24
CA ASN A 202 -4.96 -22.26 6.32
C ASN A 202 -5.99 -21.24 5.85
N LEU A 203 -7.20 -21.65 5.50
CA LEU A 203 -8.27 -20.73 5.11
C LEU A 203 -8.66 -19.78 6.27
N ILE A 204 -8.82 -20.33 7.48
CA ILE A 204 -9.14 -19.51 8.67
C ILE A 204 -8.03 -18.50 8.96
N CYS A 205 -6.76 -18.93 8.91
CA CYS A 205 -5.62 -18.02 9.11
C CYS A 205 -5.59 -16.89 8.06
N ASN A 206 -5.85 -17.21 6.79
CA ASN A 206 -5.96 -16.19 5.73
C ASN A 206 -7.07 -15.17 6.04
N LEU A 207 -8.25 -15.61 6.48
CA LEU A 207 -9.35 -14.71 6.85
C LEU A 207 -8.99 -13.81 8.03
N ILE A 208 -8.38 -14.36 9.08
CA ILE A 208 -7.94 -13.59 10.24
C ILE A 208 -6.90 -12.55 9.84
N CYS A 209 -5.92 -12.92 8.99
CA CYS A 209 -4.90 -11.99 8.50
C CYS A 209 -5.51 -10.83 7.71
N VAL A 210 -6.50 -11.09 6.84
CA VAL A 210 -7.19 -10.03 6.09
C VAL A 210 -8.00 -9.12 7.01
N MET A 211 -8.70 -9.67 8.00
CA MET A 211 -9.44 -8.86 8.98
C MET A 211 -8.50 -7.93 9.75
N ASN A 212 -7.38 -8.45 10.26
CA ASN A 212 -6.38 -7.65 10.97
C ASN A 212 -5.74 -6.59 10.05
N LEU A 213 -5.43 -6.95 8.80
CA LEU A 213 -4.87 -6.02 7.83
C LEU A 213 -5.85 -4.88 7.50
N ASN A 214 -7.13 -5.20 7.39
CA ASN A 214 -8.18 -4.25 7.07
C ASN A 214 -8.34 -3.15 8.14
N GLU A 215 -8.04 -3.45 9.40
CA GLU A 215 -8.02 -2.46 10.49
C GLU A 215 -6.81 -1.51 10.42
N GLN A 216 -5.71 -1.95 9.82
CA GLN A 216 -4.46 -1.20 9.75
C GLN A 216 -4.32 -0.36 8.47
N VAL A 217 -4.96 -0.79 7.39
CA VAL A 217 -4.89 -0.10 6.09
C VAL A 217 -5.75 1.16 6.12
N PRO A 218 -5.22 2.32 5.71
CA PRO A 218 -6.01 3.54 5.60
C PRO A 218 -7.07 3.41 4.50
N PHE A 219 -8.33 3.68 4.82
CA PHE A 219 -9.45 3.58 3.86
C PHE A 219 -9.58 4.76 2.89
N ASN A 220 -8.79 5.80 3.06
CA ASN A 220 -8.98 7.10 2.39
C ASN A 220 -8.16 7.27 1.10
N GLY A 221 -7.74 6.19 0.45
CA GLY A 221 -6.96 6.24 -0.77
C GLY A 221 -7.78 6.00 -2.03
N SER A 222 -7.39 6.61 -3.13
CA SER A 222 -7.93 6.33 -4.47
C SER A 222 -7.44 4.98 -5.03
N THR A 223 -6.42 4.39 -4.44
CA THR A 223 -5.75 3.18 -4.91
C THR A 223 -5.74 2.10 -3.84
N THR A 224 -6.02 0.86 -4.25
CA THR A 224 -5.99 -0.30 -3.35
C THR A 224 -4.54 -0.72 -3.08
N PRO A 225 -4.12 -0.89 -1.81
CA PRO A 225 -2.81 -1.41 -1.49
C PRO A 225 -2.53 -2.78 -2.09
N SER A 226 -1.35 -2.97 -2.69
CA SER A 226 -0.95 -4.23 -3.32
C SER A 226 -0.97 -5.42 -2.34
N ILE A 227 -0.67 -5.18 -1.07
CA ILE A 227 -0.73 -6.21 -0.03
C ILE A 227 -2.15 -6.72 0.21
N LEU A 228 -3.17 -5.87 0.11
CA LEU A 228 -4.56 -6.27 0.25
C LEU A 228 -5.01 -7.15 -0.93
N VAL A 229 -4.61 -6.78 -2.15
CA VAL A 229 -4.86 -7.56 -3.37
C VAL A 229 -4.19 -8.94 -3.26
N PHE A 230 -2.96 -9.00 -2.74
CA PHE A 230 -2.27 -10.25 -2.46
C PHE A 230 -3.06 -11.16 -1.51
N HIS A 231 -3.52 -10.63 -0.38
CA HIS A 231 -4.30 -11.42 0.58
C HIS A 231 -5.65 -11.89 0.02
N GLN A 232 -6.34 -11.04 -0.77
CA GLN A 232 -7.56 -11.46 -1.46
C GLN A 232 -7.30 -12.63 -2.41
N GLY A 233 -6.22 -12.55 -3.21
CA GLY A 233 -5.79 -13.65 -4.07
C GLY A 233 -5.43 -14.91 -3.27
N SER A 234 -4.74 -14.77 -2.14
CA SER A 234 -4.39 -15.89 -1.27
C SER A 234 -5.61 -16.60 -0.67
N ILE A 235 -6.65 -15.87 -0.29
CA ILE A 235 -7.94 -16.44 0.17
C ILE A 235 -8.58 -17.27 -0.95
N VAL A 236 -8.61 -16.74 -2.16
CA VAL A 236 -9.16 -17.48 -3.32
C VAL A 236 -8.37 -18.78 -3.56
N ILE A 237 -7.05 -18.70 -3.55
CA ILE A 237 -6.18 -19.88 -3.71
C ILE A 237 -6.43 -20.90 -2.59
N ALA A 238 -6.50 -20.46 -1.33
CA ALA A 238 -6.76 -21.34 -0.18
C ALA A 238 -8.15 -22.01 -0.27
N SER A 239 -9.16 -21.28 -0.72
CA SER A 239 -10.51 -21.80 -0.95
C SER A 239 -10.53 -22.85 -2.06
N VAL A 240 -9.87 -22.58 -3.18
CA VAL A 240 -9.74 -23.51 -4.29
C VAL A 240 -8.95 -24.77 -3.87
N ALA A 241 -7.88 -24.62 -3.08
CA ALA A 241 -7.10 -25.74 -2.56
C ALA A 241 -7.93 -26.62 -1.61
N LEU A 242 -8.80 -26.04 -0.80
CA LEU A 242 -9.75 -26.77 0.04
C LEU A 242 -10.76 -27.57 -0.81
N LEU A 243 -11.40 -26.91 -1.77
CA LEU A 243 -12.34 -27.57 -2.69
C LEU A 243 -11.68 -28.70 -3.47
N LEU A 244 -10.47 -28.45 -4.01
CA LEU A 244 -9.69 -29.46 -4.70
C LEU A 244 -9.37 -30.65 -3.78
N THR A 245 -9.02 -30.42 -2.54
CA THR A 245 -8.74 -31.46 -1.55
C THR A 245 -9.98 -32.35 -1.35
N MET A 246 -11.16 -31.77 -1.24
CA MET A 246 -12.44 -32.51 -1.11
C MET A 246 -12.75 -33.29 -2.38
N LEU A 247 -12.57 -32.73 -3.56
CA LEU A 247 -12.79 -33.38 -4.85
C LEU A 247 -11.83 -34.57 -5.05
N LEU A 248 -10.53 -34.39 -4.83
CA LEU A 248 -9.54 -35.43 -4.98
C LEU A 248 -9.76 -36.57 -4.00
N ARG A 249 -10.17 -36.29 -2.76
CA ARG A 249 -10.55 -37.28 -1.76
C ARG A 249 -11.74 -38.11 -2.23
N GLN A 250 -12.75 -37.46 -2.82
CA GLN A 250 -13.93 -38.15 -3.35
C GLN A 250 -13.56 -39.03 -4.57
N MET A 251 -12.76 -38.48 -5.51
CA MET A 251 -12.27 -39.25 -6.68
C MET A 251 -11.52 -40.50 -6.30
N LYS A 252 -10.62 -40.43 -5.31
CA LYS A 252 -9.86 -41.60 -4.84
C LYS A 252 -10.73 -42.69 -4.15
N LYS A 253 -11.95 -42.33 -3.67
CA LYS A 253 -12.90 -43.26 -3.07
C LYS A 253 -13.89 -43.85 -4.08
N THR A 254 -13.98 -43.25 -5.27
CA THR A 254 -14.94 -43.66 -6.30
C THR A 254 -14.55 -44.97 -6.93
N SER A 255 -15.48 -45.93 -6.97
CA SER A 255 -15.33 -47.23 -7.58
C SER A 255 -15.98 -47.34 -8.98
N VAL A 256 -16.43 -46.22 -9.55
CA VAL A 256 -17.08 -46.20 -10.87
C VAL A 256 -16.03 -46.38 -11.97
N SER A 257 -16.36 -47.17 -13.00
CA SER A 257 -15.50 -47.33 -14.16
C SER A 257 -15.30 -46.00 -14.89
N PRO A 258 -14.06 -45.57 -15.15
CA PRO A 258 -13.77 -44.35 -15.88
C PRO A 258 -14.21 -44.51 -17.35
N PRO A 259 -14.62 -43.43 -18.03
CA PRO A 259 -14.92 -43.46 -19.44
C PRO A 259 -13.63 -43.71 -20.26
N ASP A 260 -13.76 -44.39 -21.40
CA ASP A 260 -12.60 -44.85 -22.22
C ASP A 260 -11.73 -43.70 -22.71
N TRP A 261 -12.34 -42.54 -23.04
CA TRP A 261 -11.58 -41.37 -23.46
C TRP A 261 -10.62 -40.86 -22.36
N LEU A 262 -11.02 -40.98 -21.07
CA LEU A 262 -10.22 -40.57 -19.95
C LEU A 262 -9.03 -41.47 -19.71
N THR A 263 -9.23 -42.76 -19.89
CA THR A 263 -8.15 -43.77 -19.79
C THR A 263 -7.07 -43.53 -20.85
N LEU A 264 -7.49 -43.25 -22.10
CA LEU A 264 -6.60 -42.92 -23.21
C LEU A 264 -5.85 -41.61 -22.97
N ALA A 265 -6.54 -40.58 -22.49
CA ALA A 265 -5.92 -39.29 -22.18
C ALA A 265 -4.85 -39.42 -21.08
N ILE A 266 -5.13 -40.17 -20.01
CA ILE A 266 -4.16 -40.38 -18.93
C ILE A 266 -2.97 -41.21 -19.45
N ALA A 267 -3.20 -42.27 -20.24
CA ALA A 267 -2.14 -43.05 -20.84
C ALA A 267 -1.23 -42.22 -21.73
N SER A 268 -1.79 -41.33 -22.55
CA SER A 268 -1.00 -40.44 -23.43
C SER A 268 -0.17 -39.43 -22.63
N ILE A 269 -0.73 -38.85 -21.53
CA ILE A 269 0.01 -37.95 -20.64
C ILE A 269 1.16 -38.68 -19.94
N LEU A 270 0.91 -39.86 -19.41
CA LEU A 270 1.92 -40.69 -18.74
C LEU A 270 3.02 -41.18 -19.69
N ALA A 271 2.72 -41.36 -20.97
CA ALA A 271 3.69 -41.70 -22.01
C ALA A 271 4.59 -40.53 -22.39
N SER A 272 4.13 -39.27 -22.17
CA SER A 272 4.92 -38.08 -22.46
C SER A 272 6.07 -37.87 -21.45
N ARG A 273 7.19 -37.28 -21.90
CA ARG A 273 8.34 -36.98 -21.03
C ARG A 273 7.97 -36.06 -19.87
N ALA A 274 7.05 -35.10 -20.08
CA ALA A 274 6.55 -34.20 -19.04
C ALA A 274 5.72 -34.97 -17.99
N GLY A 275 4.83 -35.88 -18.41
CA GLY A 275 4.05 -36.72 -17.51
C GLY A 275 4.92 -37.65 -16.68
N GLN A 276 5.97 -38.20 -17.27
CA GLN A 276 6.93 -39.05 -16.56
C GLN A 276 7.69 -38.28 -15.48
N LEU A 277 8.12 -37.03 -15.73
CA LEU A 277 8.77 -36.18 -14.73
C LEU A 277 7.83 -35.84 -13.56
N ILE A 278 6.56 -35.58 -13.83
CA ILE A 278 5.55 -35.28 -12.81
C ILE A 278 5.26 -36.49 -11.93
N VAL A 279 5.28 -37.68 -12.51
CA VAL A 279 4.94 -38.97 -11.83
C VAL A 279 6.16 -39.58 -11.14
N LEU A 280 7.37 -39.46 -11.72
CA LEU A 280 8.60 -40.01 -11.17
C LEU A 280 8.97 -39.50 -9.78
N THR A 281 8.51 -38.31 -9.41
CA THR A 281 8.74 -37.76 -8.08
C THR A 281 7.82 -38.34 -6.99
N THR A 282 6.78 -39.11 -7.34
CA THR A 282 5.72 -39.49 -6.41
C THR A 282 5.22 -40.95 -6.46
N LEU A 283 5.56 -41.71 -7.47
CA LEU A 283 5.14 -43.10 -7.59
C LEU A 283 6.35 -44.03 -7.58
N ASP A 284 6.25 -45.14 -6.82
CA ASP A 284 7.21 -46.24 -6.85
C ASP A 284 7.49 -46.65 -8.30
N PRO A 285 8.77 -46.81 -8.70
CA PRO A 285 9.12 -47.21 -10.05
C PRO A 285 8.51 -48.58 -10.45
N LYS A 286 8.09 -49.38 -9.47
CA LYS A 286 7.35 -50.64 -9.70
C LYS A 286 5.92 -50.42 -10.20
N ALA A 287 5.25 -49.29 -9.83
CA ALA A 287 3.89 -48.99 -10.31
C ALA A 287 3.87 -48.53 -11.78
N VAL A 288 4.93 -47.89 -12.24
CA VAL A 288 5.10 -47.51 -13.67
C VAL A 288 5.36 -48.75 -14.54
N ALA A 289 6.11 -49.73 -14.03
CA ALA A 289 6.38 -50.95 -14.74
C ALA A 289 5.12 -51.82 -14.90
N THR A 290 4.21 -51.85 -13.92
CA THR A 290 2.95 -52.59 -14.01
C THR A 290 1.94 -52.01 -15.00
N VAL A 291 1.92 -50.67 -15.19
CA VAL A 291 1.09 -50.02 -16.23
C VAL A 291 1.63 -50.36 -17.64
N ARG A 292 2.96 -50.40 -17.81
CA ARG A 292 3.60 -50.78 -19.06
C ARG A 292 3.41 -52.27 -19.40
N ALA A 293 3.45 -53.14 -18.39
CA ALA A 293 3.21 -54.59 -18.57
C ALA A 293 1.72 -54.93 -18.80
N GLY A 294 0.79 -54.00 -18.41
CA GLY A 294 -0.65 -54.15 -18.69
C GLY A 294 -1.02 -53.86 -20.14
N GLU A 295 -0.24 -53.06 -20.86
CA GLU A 295 -0.45 -52.76 -22.27
C GLU A 295 -0.13 -53.98 -23.19
N ASP A 296 0.86 -54.80 -22.81
CA ASP A 296 1.25 -55.99 -23.55
C ASP A 296 0.31 -57.19 -23.34
N ASN A 297 -0.56 -57.17 -22.33
CA ASN A 297 -1.45 -58.27 -21.96
C ASN A 297 -2.94 -58.09 -22.30
N ILE A 298 -3.31 -57.03 -23.03
CA ILE A 298 -4.72 -56.82 -23.46
C ILE A 298 -5.17 -57.83 -24.55
N GLY A 299 -4.28 -58.67 -25.02
CA GLY A 299 -4.54 -59.63 -26.09
C GLY A 299 -5.11 -61.02 -25.68
N LEU A 300 -5.11 -61.41 -24.41
CA LEU A 300 -5.50 -62.81 -24.05
C LEU A 300 -6.00 -62.91 -22.62
N ALA A 301 -7.25 -62.53 -22.32
CA ALA A 301 -7.99 -63.10 -21.16
C ALA A 301 -9.48 -62.88 -21.29
N THR A 302 -10.14 -63.85 -21.85
CA THR A 302 -11.59 -64.13 -21.67
C THR A 302 -11.78 -64.76 -20.30
N SER A 303 -12.78 -64.29 -19.54
CA SER A 303 -13.37 -64.82 -18.31
C SER A 303 -12.83 -64.28 -16.96
N ASN A 304 -13.68 -63.50 -16.38
CA ASN A 304 -13.82 -62.90 -15.04
C ASN A 304 -13.72 -61.35 -15.02
N ASP A 305 -14.60 -60.76 -15.79
CA ASP A 305 -14.45 -59.38 -16.33
C ASP A 305 -14.84 -58.26 -15.39
N SER A 306 -15.53 -58.51 -14.28
CA SER A 306 -16.06 -57.41 -13.46
C SER A 306 -15.12 -56.95 -12.34
N SER A 307 -14.39 -57.83 -11.71
CA SER A 307 -13.44 -57.49 -10.64
C SER A 307 -12.15 -56.86 -11.18
N ILE A 308 -11.70 -57.30 -12.35
CA ILE A 308 -10.52 -56.76 -13.02
C ILE A 308 -10.79 -55.37 -13.56
N LYS A 309 -11.98 -55.10 -14.13
CA LYS A 309 -12.41 -53.77 -14.56
C LYS A 309 -12.51 -52.77 -13.42
N ILE A 310 -13.00 -53.16 -12.24
CA ILE A 310 -13.12 -52.33 -11.06
C ILE A 310 -11.72 -51.97 -10.52
N GLU A 311 -10.81 -52.89 -10.49
CA GLU A 311 -9.43 -52.68 -10.00
C GLU A 311 -8.63 -51.77 -10.96
N THR A 312 -8.82 -51.91 -12.25
CA THR A 312 -8.21 -51.05 -13.28
C THR A 312 -8.82 -49.62 -13.20
N GLY A 313 -10.14 -49.51 -13.01
CA GLY A 313 -10.84 -48.22 -12.83
C GLY A 313 -10.32 -47.44 -11.62
N ASN A 314 -10.14 -48.10 -10.49
CA ASN A 314 -9.60 -47.44 -9.28
C ASN A 314 -8.17 -46.93 -9.47
N LYS A 315 -7.33 -47.65 -10.24
CA LYS A 315 -5.99 -47.21 -10.56
C LYS A 315 -5.99 -45.95 -11.44
N VAL A 316 -6.87 -45.85 -12.42
CA VAL A 316 -7.00 -44.69 -13.32
C VAL A 316 -7.43 -43.43 -12.54
N TRP A 317 -8.45 -43.53 -11.71
CA TRP A 317 -8.88 -42.41 -10.86
C TRP A 317 -7.79 -41.92 -9.90
N ARG A 318 -7.02 -42.86 -9.36
CA ARG A 318 -5.90 -42.54 -8.48
C ARG A 318 -4.77 -41.80 -9.22
N HIS A 319 -4.44 -42.20 -10.46
CA HIS A 319 -3.43 -41.52 -11.29
C HIS A 319 -3.92 -40.11 -11.69
N LEU A 320 -5.19 -39.98 -12.09
CA LEU A 320 -5.77 -38.69 -12.41
C LEU A 320 -5.71 -37.74 -11.20
N ALA A 321 -6.05 -38.23 -10.02
CA ALA A 321 -6.00 -37.42 -8.80
C ALA A 321 -4.58 -36.92 -8.51
N VAL A 322 -3.56 -37.75 -8.70
CA VAL A 322 -2.15 -37.37 -8.51
C VAL A 322 -1.71 -36.32 -9.56
N LEU A 323 -2.09 -36.52 -10.83
CA LEU A 323 -1.77 -35.54 -11.89
C LEU A 323 -2.40 -34.18 -11.64
N LEU A 324 -3.70 -34.16 -11.26
CA LEU A 324 -4.41 -32.90 -10.94
C LEU A 324 -3.77 -32.21 -9.73
N ASP A 325 -3.37 -32.95 -8.72
CA ASP A 325 -2.75 -32.43 -7.53
C ASP A 325 -1.39 -31.76 -7.82
N ARG A 326 -0.56 -32.41 -8.64
CA ARG A 326 0.74 -31.86 -9.06
C ARG A 326 0.59 -30.64 -9.99
N LEU A 327 -0.37 -30.68 -10.90
CA LEU A 327 -0.69 -29.55 -11.75
C LEU A 327 -1.15 -28.36 -10.90
N ALA A 328 -2.03 -28.60 -9.92
CA ALA A 328 -2.49 -27.58 -8.99
C ALA A 328 -1.33 -26.98 -8.17
N PHE A 329 -0.42 -27.83 -7.67
CA PHE A 329 0.77 -27.35 -6.96
C PHE A 329 1.62 -26.42 -7.85
N ALA A 330 1.91 -26.83 -9.10
CA ALA A 330 2.70 -26.04 -10.03
C ALA A 330 2.03 -24.72 -10.39
N THR A 331 0.71 -24.73 -10.65
CA THR A 331 -0.06 -23.52 -10.95
C THR A 331 -0.13 -22.55 -9.78
N VAL A 332 -0.37 -23.05 -8.57
CA VAL A 332 -0.39 -22.23 -7.35
C VAL A 332 0.97 -21.64 -7.04
N LEU A 333 2.04 -22.44 -7.18
CA LEU A 333 3.41 -21.93 -7.01
C LEU A 333 3.71 -20.79 -7.98
N LEU A 334 3.39 -20.98 -9.27
CA LEU A 334 3.58 -19.93 -10.29
C LEU A 334 2.74 -18.68 -9.98
N THR A 335 1.49 -18.86 -9.56
CA THR A 335 0.62 -17.74 -9.19
C THR A 335 1.20 -16.96 -8.02
N TYR A 336 1.70 -17.62 -6.98
CA TYR A 336 2.35 -16.91 -5.86
C TYR A 336 3.63 -16.19 -6.29
N LEU A 337 4.44 -16.79 -7.17
CA LEU A 337 5.62 -16.10 -7.71
C LEU A 337 5.24 -14.81 -8.44
N ILE A 338 4.19 -14.85 -9.28
CA ILE A 338 3.68 -13.66 -9.96
C ILE A 338 3.14 -12.64 -8.94
N MET A 339 2.36 -13.07 -7.96
CA MET A 339 1.79 -12.19 -6.93
C MET A 339 2.88 -11.51 -6.09
N ILE A 340 3.95 -12.23 -5.75
CA ILE A 340 5.10 -11.68 -5.01
C ILE A 340 5.82 -10.61 -5.84
N THR A 341 5.99 -10.81 -7.16
CA THR A 341 6.63 -9.78 -8.01
C THR A 341 5.81 -8.49 -8.10
N VAL A 342 4.47 -8.58 -7.97
CA VAL A 342 3.58 -7.41 -7.90
C VAL A 342 3.66 -6.74 -6.53
N LEU A 343 3.92 -7.50 -5.48
CA LEU A 343 4.01 -7.00 -4.10
C LEU A 343 5.31 -6.22 -3.84
N ILE A 344 6.39 -6.48 -4.59
CA ILE A 344 7.65 -5.76 -4.45
C ILE A 344 7.41 -4.29 -4.84
N PRO A 345 7.63 -3.33 -3.92
CA PRO A 345 7.46 -1.92 -4.22
C PRO A 345 8.39 -1.53 -5.36
N ARG A 346 7.83 -1.00 -6.43
CA ARG A 346 8.61 -0.37 -7.49
C ARG A 346 9.00 1.01 -7.00
N ASN A 347 10.28 1.35 -7.12
CA ASN A 347 10.77 2.71 -6.95
C ASN A 347 10.28 3.55 -8.15
N ASP A 348 8.99 3.83 -8.19
CA ASP A 348 8.47 4.81 -9.12
C ASP A 348 9.10 6.15 -8.74
N VAL A 349 9.73 6.79 -9.71
CA VAL A 349 10.22 8.16 -9.58
C VAL A 349 9.00 8.99 -9.18
N PHE A 350 9.03 9.53 -7.97
CA PHE A 350 7.94 10.36 -7.47
C PHE A 350 7.97 11.64 -8.30
N GLU A 351 7.21 11.67 -9.40
CA GLU A 351 6.90 12.93 -10.07
C GLU A 351 6.12 13.77 -9.08
N VAL A 352 6.69 14.91 -8.71
CA VAL A 352 5.99 15.92 -7.91
C VAL A 352 4.78 16.33 -8.76
N PRO A 353 3.54 16.00 -8.38
CA PRO A 353 2.40 16.41 -9.17
C PRO A 353 2.41 17.93 -9.22
N ASP A 354 2.24 18.48 -10.41
CA ASP A 354 2.03 19.91 -10.58
C ASP A 354 0.91 20.33 -9.62
N VAL A 355 1.19 21.35 -8.82
CA VAL A 355 0.19 21.86 -7.87
C VAL A 355 -1.04 22.22 -8.68
N PRO A 356 -2.19 21.59 -8.43
CA PRO A 356 -3.39 21.86 -9.22
C PRO A 356 -3.67 23.35 -9.16
N SER A 357 -3.88 23.97 -10.34
CA SER A 357 -4.35 25.33 -10.43
C SER A 357 -5.60 25.45 -9.56
N LEU A 358 -5.53 26.31 -8.56
CA LEU A 358 -6.67 26.59 -7.67
C LEU A 358 -7.77 27.23 -8.53
N TYR A 359 -8.71 26.40 -8.99
CA TYR A 359 -9.93 26.93 -9.59
C TYR A 359 -10.81 27.45 -8.46
N PHE A 360 -10.97 28.76 -8.38
CA PHE A 360 -12.07 29.35 -7.63
C PHE A 360 -13.35 29.01 -8.37
N MET A 361 -14.25 28.27 -7.74
CA MET A 361 -15.63 28.23 -8.20
C MET A 361 -16.22 29.64 -8.00
N PRO A 362 -16.98 30.16 -8.97
CA PRO A 362 -17.62 31.46 -8.89
C PRO A 362 -18.63 31.56 -7.75
#